data_057558366f0986985e3c0e4a282390fc
#
_entry.id   057558366f0986985e3c0e4a282390fc
#
_cell.length_a   1.000
_cell.length_b   1.000
_cell.length_c   1.000
_cell.angle_alpha   90.00
_cell.angle_beta   90.00
_cell.angle_gamma   90.00
#
_symmetry.space_group_name_H-M   'P 1'
#
loop_
_entity.id
_entity.type
_entity.pdbx_description
1 polymer ?
#
loop_
_entity_poly.entity_id
_entity_poly.type
_entity_poly.pdbx_seq_one_letter_code
_entity_poly.pdbx_strand_id
1 'polypeptide(L)'
;MDHYRSVLDRLPEAFTTVWISDHLQFGDRPVREGWTLLTYLAGAFPRFRYGHLVLAQSYRNPALLAKMAATLQHLSEGRFILGLGAGWHEEEYRSYGYPYPSGGTRVAQLAEAIELIRAMWTDSPASYRGVHYQIESAYCEPRPDPPIPILVGTNGPKALAVTARLADQWNWDGPWEVYRAPYERLRAECDAIGRPFEEITLTAGLTISMPNDVTAFEPTYEHSFYPGQVFQVLGPSPDDVIREIDRLVDVGVQHFQVYCEDLQTLDRFIEQVAPSVGGVRSPPPRIKEKHRDG
;
A
#
# COMPACT_ATOMS: atom_id res chain seq x y z
N MET A 1 -15.69 -5.45 16.46
CA MET A 1 -14.74 -6.58 16.21
C MET A 1 -15.41 -7.71 15.45
N ASP A 2 -16.63 -8.01 15.74
CA ASP A 2 -17.37 -9.09 15.07
C ASP A 2 -17.42 -8.94 13.55
N HIS A 3 -17.52 -7.70 13.05
CA HIS A 3 -17.48 -7.42 11.61
C HIS A 3 -16.13 -7.83 10.97
N TYR A 4 -14.98 -7.46 11.56
CA TYR A 4 -13.68 -7.89 11.02
C TYR A 4 -13.53 -9.41 11.07
N ARG A 5 -13.93 -10.03 12.16
CA ARG A 5 -13.91 -11.48 12.31
C ARG A 5 -14.80 -12.16 11.27
N SER A 6 -16.04 -11.69 11.08
CA SER A 6 -16.98 -12.25 10.11
C SER A 6 -16.49 -12.18 8.66
N VAL A 7 -15.58 -11.23 8.33
CA VAL A 7 -14.95 -11.15 7.03
C VAL A 7 -13.66 -11.97 6.98
N LEU A 8 -12.72 -11.73 7.91
CA LEU A 8 -11.37 -12.30 7.83
C LEU A 8 -11.34 -13.81 8.04
N ASP A 9 -12.24 -14.38 8.89
CA ASP A 9 -12.29 -15.83 9.15
C ASP A 9 -12.80 -16.63 7.93
N ARG A 10 -13.51 -16.00 6.99
CA ARG A 10 -14.03 -16.65 5.77
C ARG A 10 -13.09 -16.58 4.56
N LEU A 11 -12.03 -15.74 4.62
CA LEU A 11 -11.14 -15.59 3.48
C LEU A 11 -10.28 -16.85 3.26
N PRO A 12 -10.21 -17.40 2.02
CA PRO A 12 -9.32 -18.51 1.68
C PRO A 12 -7.83 -18.15 1.82
N GLU A 13 -6.95 -19.16 1.76
CA GLU A 13 -5.49 -18.98 1.87
C GLU A 13 -4.89 -18.07 0.79
N ALA A 14 -5.52 -17.97 -0.37
CA ALA A 14 -5.13 -17.05 -1.45
C ALA A 14 -5.12 -15.57 -1.00
N PHE A 15 -5.90 -15.22 0.02
CA PHE A 15 -5.89 -13.89 0.62
C PHE A 15 -4.81 -13.82 1.70
N THR A 16 -3.68 -13.27 1.35
CA THR A 16 -2.46 -13.30 2.18
C THR A 16 -2.25 -12.04 3.01
N THR A 17 -2.87 -10.91 2.64
CA THR A 17 -2.55 -9.60 3.23
C THR A 17 -3.81 -8.78 3.52
N VAL A 18 -3.86 -8.15 4.68
CA VAL A 18 -4.88 -7.17 5.06
C VAL A 18 -4.29 -5.77 4.93
N TRP A 19 -5.00 -4.91 4.22
CA TRP A 19 -4.62 -3.53 3.98
C TRP A 19 -5.57 -2.57 4.69
N ILE A 20 -5.02 -1.54 5.33
CA ILE A 20 -5.79 -0.52 6.06
C ILE A 20 -5.39 0.87 5.53
N SER A 21 -6.37 1.71 5.26
CA SER A 21 -6.15 3.12 4.93
C SER A 21 -5.77 3.93 6.18
N ASP A 22 -5.14 5.10 5.97
CA ASP A 22 -4.69 5.99 7.05
C ASP A 22 -5.50 7.29 7.04
N HIS A 23 -6.80 7.16 7.24
CA HIS A 23 -7.68 8.32 7.39
C HIS A 23 -8.03 8.57 8.85
N LEU A 24 -8.17 9.84 9.21
CA LEU A 24 -8.52 10.31 10.55
C LEU A 24 -10.00 10.66 10.65
N GLN A 25 -10.60 11.17 9.56
CA GLN A 25 -12.01 11.51 9.47
C GLN A 25 -12.51 11.53 8.02
N PHE A 26 -13.83 11.39 7.89
CA PHE A 26 -14.61 11.75 6.71
C PHE A 26 -15.90 12.42 7.19
N GLY A 27 -15.83 13.73 7.41
CA GLY A 27 -16.91 14.46 8.09
C GLY A 27 -17.14 13.89 9.50
N ASP A 28 -18.41 13.60 9.84
CA ASP A 28 -18.85 13.02 11.11
C ASP A 28 -18.92 11.48 11.13
N ARG A 29 -18.48 10.83 10.05
CA ARG A 29 -18.53 9.37 9.94
C ARG A 29 -17.51 8.70 10.87
N PRO A 30 -17.84 7.53 11.46
CA PRO A 30 -16.91 6.82 12.32
C PRO A 30 -15.76 6.22 11.50
N VAL A 31 -14.57 6.76 11.68
CA VAL A 31 -13.31 6.27 11.13
C VAL A 31 -12.42 5.79 12.27
N ARG A 32 -11.76 4.65 12.09
CA ARG A 32 -10.76 4.16 13.05
C ARG A 32 -9.37 4.55 12.56
N GLU A 33 -8.56 5.04 13.48
CA GLU A 33 -7.16 5.38 13.19
C GLU A 33 -6.40 4.14 12.68
N GLY A 34 -5.77 4.29 11.52
CA GLY A 34 -5.28 3.17 10.72
C GLY A 34 -4.20 2.34 11.40
N TRP A 35 -3.22 2.98 12.07
CA TRP A 35 -2.12 2.28 12.74
C TRP A 35 -2.60 1.44 13.92
N THR A 36 -3.46 2.02 14.77
CA THR A 36 -4.03 1.33 15.93
C THR A 36 -4.86 0.11 15.50
N LEU A 37 -5.72 0.29 14.49
CA LEU A 37 -6.54 -0.79 13.96
C LEU A 37 -5.67 -1.92 13.37
N LEU A 38 -4.70 -1.58 12.54
CA LEU A 38 -3.82 -2.56 11.90
C LEU A 38 -3.03 -3.35 12.93
N THR A 39 -2.45 -2.69 13.94
CA THR A 39 -1.69 -3.35 15.02
C THR A 39 -2.57 -4.33 15.79
N TYR A 40 -3.81 -3.94 16.09
CA TYR A 40 -4.76 -4.82 16.75
C TYR A 40 -5.09 -6.05 15.88
N LEU A 41 -5.36 -5.87 14.59
CA LEU A 41 -5.67 -6.98 13.68
C LEU A 41 -4.47 -7.91 13.50
N ALA A 42 -3.25 -7.37 13.46
CA ALA A 42 -2.02 -8.17 13.34
C ALA A 42 -1.83 -9.16 14.51
N GLY A 43 -2.23 -8.74 15.72
CA GLY A 43 -2.26 -9.62 16.89
C GLY A 43 -3.43 -10.60 16.91
N ALA A 44 -4.61 -10.17 16.42
CA ALA A 44 -5.83 -10.97 16.46
C ALA A 44 -5.92 -12.04 15.36
N PHE A 45 -5.29 -11.83 14.19
CA PHE A 45 -5.36 -12.71 13.03
C PHE A 45 -3.95 -12.99 12.48
N PRO A 46 -3.17 -13.87 13.13
CA PRO A 46 -1.74 -14.07 12.84
C PRO A 46 -1.44 -14.72 11.47
N ARG A 47 -2.44 -15.20 10.75
CA ARG A 47 -2.24 -15.83 9.44
C ARG A 47 -1.98 -14.84 8.31
N PHE A 48 -2.32 -13.55 8.48
CA PHE A 48 -2.15 -12.55 7.44
C PHE A 48 -0.87 -11.74 7.58
N ARG A 49 -0.40 -11.23 6.46
CA ARG A 49 0.46 -10.05 6.41
C ARG A 49 -0.37 -8.79 6.58
N TYR A 50 0.27 -7.70 6.94
CA TYR A 50 -0.41 -6.44 7.21
C TYR A 50 0.32 -5.27 6.56
N GLY A 51 -0.43 -4.37 5.93
CA GLY A 51 0.11 -3.17 5.35
C GLY A 51 -0.86 -2.00 5.40
N HIS A 52 -0.33 -0.79 5.28
CA HIS A 52 -1.15 0.38 5.04
C HIS A 52 -1.20 0.68 3.54
N LEU A 53 -2.37 1.06 3.07
CA LEU A 53 -2.57 1.49 1.69
C LEU A 53 -3.30 2.84 1.70
N VAL A 54 -2.53 3.94 1.84
CA VAL A 54 -1.16 4.08 2.35
C VAL A 54 -1.14 5.07 3.49
N LEU A 55 -0.13 5.02 4.38
CA LEU A 55 0.05 6.05 5.41
C LEU A 55 0.35 7.40 4.77
N ALA A 56 -0.29 8.44 5.26
CA ALA A 56 0.15 9.81 5.00
C ALA A 56 1.44 10.07 5.79
N GLN A 57 2.56 10.22 5.09
CA GLN A 57 3.90 10.32 5.69
C GLN A 57 4.02 11.43 6.73
N SER A 58 3.21 12.47 6.63
CA SER A 58 3.25 13.66 7.48
C SER A 58 2.41 13.60 8.74
N TYR A 59 1.58 12.56 8.93
CA TYR A 59 0.81 12.39 10.18
C TYR A 59 1.67 11.92 11.35
N ARG A 60 2.84 11.35 11.07
CA ARG A 60 3.77 10.85 12.10
C ARG A 60 5.18 11.35 11.82
N ASN A 61 5.92 11.66 12.87
CA ASN A 61 7.37 11.91 12.73
C ASN A 61 8.03 10.65 12.12
N PRO A 62 8.84 10.75 11.05
CA PRO A 62 9.40 9.59 10.38
C PRO A 62 10.34 8.75 11.27
N ALA A 63 11.03 9.34 12.24
CA ALA A 63 11.84 8.57 13.18
C ALA A 63 10.97 7.74 14.13
N LEU A 64 9.86 8.32 14.63
CA LEU A 64 8.88 7.56 15.41
C LEU A 64 8.25 6.46 14.57
N LEU A 65 7.89 6.76 13.31
CA LEU A 65 7.32 5.77 12.41
C LEU A 65 8.29 4.61 12.13
N ALA A 66 9.58 4.89 11.94
CA ALA A 66 10.61 3.85 11.80
C ALA A 66 10.64 2.92 13.01
N LYS A 67 10.58 3.48 14.23
CA LYS A 67 10.55 2.71 15.47
C LYS A 67 9.27 1.90 15.64
N MET A 68 8.11 2.49 15.32
CA MET A 68 6.81 1.81 15.35
C MET A 68 6.79 0.63 14.37
N ALA A 69 7.28 0.85 13.15
CA ALA A 69 7.34 -0.19 12.11
C ALA A 69 8.27 -1.34 12.49
N ALA A 70 9.46 -1.06 13.01
CA ALA A 70 10.38 -2.08 13.49
C ALA A 70 9.77 -2.91 14.62
N THR A 71 9.07 -2.24 15.56
CA THR A 71 8.36 -2.91 16.65
C THR A 71 7.25 -3.83 16.13
N LEU A 72 6.43 -3.34 15.19
CA LEU A 72 5.35 -4.14 14.60
C LEU A 72 5.89 -5.30 13.77
N GLN A 73 6.99 -5.12 13.03
CA GLN A 73 7.67 -6.19 12.29
C GLN A 73 8.09 -7.32 13.23
N HIS A 74 8.70 -6.96 14.35
CA HIS A 74 9.12 -7.92 15.36
C HIS A 74 7.91 -8.65 16.00
N LEU A 75 6.90 -7.91 16.46
CA LEU A 75 5.70 -8.48 17.08
C LEU A 75 4.86 -9.32 16.10
N SER A 76 4.91 -9.00 14.83
CA SER A 76 4.21 -9.74 13.78
C SER A 76 5.06 -10.83 13.12
N GLU A 77 6.28 -11.11 13.61
CA GLU A 77 7.17 -12.14 13.07
C GLU A 77 7.42 -11.96 11.55
N GLY A 78 7.71 -10.72 11.12
CA GLY A 78 8.05 -10.43 9.72
C GLY A 78 6.87 -10.23 8.77
N ARG A 79 5.66 -10.01 9.27
CA ARG A 79 4.44 -9.93 8.45
C ARG A 79 4.02 -8.50 8.08
N PHE A 80 4.82 -7.47 8.38
CA PHE A 80 4.45 -6.08 8.12
C PHE A 80 5.01 -5.56 6.78
N ILE A 81 4.25 -4.68 6.13
CA ILE A 81 4.62 -3.91 4.93
C ILE A 81 4.35 -2.44 5.25
N LEU A 82 5.37 -1.58 5.09
CA LEU A 82 5.22 -0.15 5.30
C LEU A 82 4.75 0.53 4.00
N GLY A 83 3.46 0.77 3.88
CA GLY A 83 2.90 1.53 2.76
C GLY A 83 2.87 3.03 3.07
N LEU A 84 3.46 3.84 2.19
CA LEU A 84 3.61 5.29 2.35
C LEU A 84 3.10 6.05 1.13
N GLY A 85 2.53 7.23 1.38
CA GLY A 85 2.13 8.19 0.36
C GLY A 85 2.37 9.63 0.81
N ALA A 86 2.27 10.57 -0.11
CA ALA A 86 2.50 11.98 0.18
C ALA A 86 1.36 12.66 0.98
N GLY A 87 0.23 11.97 1.16
CA GLY A 87 -0.99 12.55 1.72
C GLY A 87 -1.75 13.41 0.71
N TRP A 88 -3.06 13.46 0.80
CA TRP A 88 -3.89 14.16 -0.19
C TRP A 88 -5.14 14.84 0.40
N HIS A 89 -5.73 14.33 1.46
CA HIS A 89 -7.02 14.77 1.98
C HIS A 89 -6.86 16.01 2.86
N GLU A 90 -6.82 17.20 2.25
CA GLU A 90 -6.54 18.48 2.89
C GLU A 90 -7.42 18.78 4.10
N GLU A 91 -8.69 18.36 4.07
CA GLU A 91 -9.63 18.57 5.18
C GLU A 91 -9.14 17.92 6.48
N GLU A 92 -8.66 16.67 6.43
CA GLU A 92 -8.11 15.98 7.61
C GLU A 92 -6.90 16.72 8.18
N TYR A 93 -5.97 17.16 7.29
CA TYR A 93 -4.81 17.93 7.72
C TYR A 93 -5.20 19.18 8.49
N ARG A 94 -6.15 19.95 7.95
CA ARG A 94 -6.62 21.18 8.57
C ARG A 94 -7.35 20.91 9.89
N SER A 95 -8.23 19.91 9.91
CA SER A 95 -9.05 19.58 11.07
C SER A 95 -8.22 19.10 12.25
N TYR A 96 -7.16 18.32 11.98
CA TYR A 96 -6.25 17.81 13.01
C TYR A 96 -5.04 18.70 13.27
N GLY A 97 -4.97 19.89 12.63
CA GLY A 97 -3.89 20.86 12.86
C GLY A 97 -2.56 20.49 12.23
N TYR A 98 -2.55 19.58 11.26
CA TYR A 98 -1.34 19.25 10.50
C TYR A 98 -1.08 20.31 9.41
N PRO A 99 0.18 20.69 9.15
CA PRO A 99 0.53 21.50 7.99
C PRO A 99 0.15 20.78 6.69
N TYR A 100 -0.43 21.54 5.74
CA TYR A 100 -0.72 21.04 4.41
C TYR A 100 0.05 21.86 3.35
N PRO A 101 1.34 21.58 3.15
CA PRO A 101 2.16 22.28 2.17
C PRO A 101 1.82 21.85 0.74
N SER A 102 2.49 22.48 -0.24
CA SER A 102 2.29 22.13 -1.66
C SER A 102 2.53 20.63 -1.92
N GLY A 103 1.87 20.07 -2.96
CA GLY A 103 2.10 18.69 -3.36
C GLY A 103 3.57 18.37 -3.64
N GLY A 104 4.32 19.32 -4.24
CA GLY A 104 5.76 19.15 -4.45
C GLY A 104 6.55 19.05 -3.14
N THR A 105 6.19 19.85 -2.14
CA THR A 105 6.81 19.81 -0.80
C THR A 105 6.48 18.48 -0.11
N ARG A 106 5.22 18.02 -0.17
CA ARG A 106 4.82 16.73 0.43
C ARG A 106 5.55 15.54 -0.21
N VAL A 107 5.80 15.59 -1.52
CA VAL A 107 6.60 14.55 -2.22
C VAL A 107 8.07 14.61 -1.79
N ALA A 108 8.66 15.79 -1.61
CA ALA A 108 10.02 15.93 -1.08
C ALA A 108 10.11 15.39 0.37
N GLN A 109 9.14 15.70 1.20
CA GLN A 109 9.00 15.15 2.56
C GLN A 109 8.87 13.63 2.55
N LEU A 110 8.12 13.05 1.60
CA LEU A 110 8.00 11.59 1.46
C LEU A 110 9.37 10.95 1.15
N ALA A 111 10.14 11.55 0.24
CA ALA A 111 11.47 11.05 -0.10
C ALA A 111 12.39 11.04 1.12
N GLU A 112 12.51 12.19 1.82
CA GLU A 112 13.33 12.30 3.02
C GLU A 112 12.85 11.37 4.15
N ALA A 113 11.53 11.20 4.32
CA ALA A 113 10.98 10.27 5.31
C ALA A 113 11.41 8.83 5.03
N ILE A 114 11.37 8.37 3.78
CA ILE A 114 11.81 7.02 3.40
C ILE A 114 13.31 6.86 3.65
N GLU A 115 14.13 7.84 3.25
CA GLU A 115 15.59 7.82 3.45
C GLU A 115 15.94 7.75 4.95
N LEU A 116 15.31 8.60 5.77
CA LEU A 116 15.49 8.60 7.23
C LEU A 116 15.07 7.28 7.86
N ILE A 117 13.90 6.74 7.48
CA ILE A 117 13.40 5.45 7.97
C ILE A 117 14.40 4.33 7.66
N ARG A 118 14.92 4.29 6.42
CA ARG A 118 15.92 3.29 6.03
C ARG A 118 17.22 3.46 6.83
N ALA A 119 17.70 4.69 7.02
CA ALA A 119 18.88 4.96 7.84
C ALA A 119 18.69 4.40 9.27
N MET A 120 17.53 4.64 9.90
CA MET A 120 17.23 4.11 11.23
C MET A 120 17.16 2.58 11.29
N TRP A 121 16.85 1.90 10.19
CA TRP A 121 16.81 0.44 10.14
C TRP A 121 18.16 -0.19 9.81
N THR A 122 19.11 0.57 9.23
CA THR A 122 20.43 0.07 8.80
C THR A 122 21.55 0.50 9.73
N ASP A 123 21.50 1.72 10.25
CA ASP A 123 22.58 2.32 11.05
C ASP A 123 22.23 2.29 12.56
N SER A 124 23.25 2.15 13.42
CA SER A 124 23.07 2.17 14.87
C SER A 124 24.31 2.77 15.56
N PRO A 125 24.25 3.98 16.05
CA PRO A 125 23.16 4.96 15.92
C PRO A 125 23.02 5.52 14.50
N ALA A 126 21.79 5.92 14.12
CA ALA A 126 21.47 6.57 12.86
C ALA A 126 21.51 8.09 13.00
N SER A 127 22.02 8.78 11.98
CA SER A 127 21.92 10.23 11.83
C SER A 127 21.49 10.55 10.41
N TYR A 128 20.59 11.51 10.25
CA TYR A 128 20.11 11.96 8.95
C TYR A 128 19.92 13.48 8.97
N ARG A 129 20.31 14.16 7.90
CA ARG A 129 20.15 15.61 7.76
C ARG A 129 19.61 15.95 6.39
N GLY A 130 18.29 16.12 6.31
CA GLY A 130 17.56 16.61 5.12
C GLY A 130 17.14 18.06 5.26
N VAL A 131 16.33 18.51 4.30
CA VAL A 131 15.70 19.84 4.29
C VAL A 131 14.48 19.87 5.23
N HIS A 132 13.75 18.78 5.31
CA HIS A 132 12.49 18.68 6.06
C HIS A 132 12.64 17.91 7.36
N TYR A 133 13.54 16.94 7.43
CA TYR A 133 13.74 16.07 8.58
C TYR A 133 15.21 15.96 8.96
N GLN A 134 15.44 15.85 10.28
CA GLN A 134 16.76 15.57 10.81
C GLN A 134 16.68 14.75 12.08
N ILE A 135 17.63 13.86 12.27
CA ILE A 135 17.87 13.08 13.47
C ILE A 135 19.38 13.05 13.77
N GLU A 136 19.73 12.90 15.03
CA GLU A 136 21.14 12.81 15.48
C GLU A 136 21.24 11.64 16.48
N SER A 137 22.12 10.69 16.16
CA SER A 137 22.45 9.54 17.01
C SER A 137 21.22 8.77 17.53
N ALA A 138 20.19 8.58 16.68
CA ALA A 138 18.97 7.87 17.06
C ALA A 138 19.16 6.34 16.97
N TYR A 139 18.59 5.61 17.93
CA TYR A 139 18.61 4.14 17.96
C TYR A 139 17.24 3.56 17.61
N CYS A 140 17.24 2.53 16.76
CA CYS A 140 16.03 1.78 16.38
C CYS A 140 16.19 0.28 16.71
N GLU A 141 16.50 -0.01 17.98
CA GLU A 141 16.65 -1.40 18.45
C GLU A 141 15.36 -1.93 19.11
N PRO A 142 14.92 -3.19 18.84
CA PRO A 142 15.48 -4.07 17.81
C PRO A 142 15.22 -3.53 16.40
N ARG A 143 16.20 -3.69 15.51
CA ARG A 143 16.01 -3.39 14.08
C ARG A 143 15.08 -4.41 13.44
N PRO A 144 14.38 -4.05 12.34
CA PRO A 144 13.47 -4.99 11.69
C PRO A 144 14.22 -6.18 11.08
N ASP A 145 13.81 -7.38 11.46
CA ASP A 145 14.27 -8.64 10.90
C ASP A 145 13.05 -9.57 10.74
N PRO A 146 12.74 -10.03 9.52
CA PRO A 146 13.35 -9.63 8.24
C PRO A 146 13.11 -8.13 7.89
N PRO A 147 13.86 -7.57 6.90
CA PRO A 147 13.67 -6.19 6.45
C PRO A 147 12.22 -5.91 6.07
N ILE A 148 11.73 -4.70 6.41
CA ILE A 148 10.37 -4.28 6.07
C ILE A 148 10.35 -3.77 4.63
N PRO A 149 9.51 -4.33 3.73
CA PRO A 149 9.29 -3.75 2.42
C PRO A 149 8.59 -2.39 2.53
N ILE A 150 9.05 -1.41 1.75
CA ILE A 150 8.39 -0.11 1.62
C ILE A 150 7.59 -0.07 0.32
N LEU A 151 6.26 0.02 0.47
CA LEU A 151 5.36 0.26 -0.65
C LEU A 151 5.09 1.76 -0.77
N VAL A 152 5.16 2.30 -2.00
CA VAL A 152 4.74 3.68 -2.28
C VAL A 152 3.48 3.66 -3.14
N GLY A 153 2.40 4.29 -2.64
CA GLY A 153 1.15 4.48 -3.38
C GLY A 153 1.12 5.86 -4.04
N THR A 154 1.22 5.90 -5.38
CA THR A 154 1.28 7.17 -6.12
C THR A 154 1.13 7.00 -7.63
N ASN A 155 0.68 8.12 -8.30
CA ASN A 155 0.65 8.22 -9.76
C ASN A 155 1.28 9.54 -10.28
N GLY A 156 1.57 10.48 -9.40
CA GLY A 156 2.11 11.78 -9.78
C GLY A 156 3.57 11.69 -10.28
N PRO A 157 3.96 12.43 -11.32
CA PRO A 157 5.30 12.31 -11.95
C PRO A 157 6.46 12.41 -10.97
N LYS A 158 6.44 13.41 -10.08
CA LYS A 158 7.50 13.61 -9.08
C LYS A 158 7.55 12.49 -8.05
N ALA A 159 6.40 11.96 -7.67
CA ALA A 159 6.32 10.88 -6.70
C ALA A 159 6.72 9.53 -7.34
N LEU A 160 6.44 9.30 -8.62
CA LEU A 160 6.95 8.14 -9.36
C LEU A 160 8.48 8.15 -9.47
N ALA A 161 9.12 9.32 -9.64
CA ALA A 161 10.58 9.43 -9.58
C ALA A 161 11.14 9.05 -8.18
N VAL A 162 10.44 9.41 -7.10
CA VAL A 162 10.78 8.97 -5.73
C VAL A 162 10.60 7.46 -5.60
N THR A 163 9.50 6.91 -6.13
CA THR A 163 9.22 5.47 -6.13
C THR A 163 10.31 4.68 -6.86
N ALA A 164 10.69 5.10 -8.06
CA ALA A 164 11.77 4.49 -8.83
C ALA A 164 13.08 4.42 -8.04
N ARG A 165 13.38 5.43 -7.23
CA ARG A 165 14.63 5.51 -6.46
C ARG A 165 14.58 4.75 -5.14
N LEU A 166 13.43 4.76 -4.44
CA LEU A 166 13.39 4.42 -3.02
C LEU A 166 12.42 3.28 -2.65
N ALA A 167 11.46 2.92 -3.48
CA ALA A 167 10.44 1.93 -3.11
C ALA A 167 10.88 0.49 -3.42
N ASP A 168 10.41 -0.46 -2.61
CA ASP A 168 10.49 -1.90 -2.89
C ASP A 168 9.23 -2.39 -3.63
N GLN A 169 8.10 -1.69 -3.40
CA GLN A 169 6.82 -2.00 -4.01
C GLN A 169 6.13 -0.71 -4.46
N TRP A 170 5.34 -0.80 -5.50
CA TRP A 170 4.53 0.32 -6.00
C TRP A 170 3.07 -0.09 -6.12
N ASN A 171 2.18 0.80 -5.69
CA ASN A 171 0.73 0.64 -5.85
C ASN A 171 0.11 1.79 -6.64
N TRP A 172 -0.79 1.41 -7.53
CA TRP A 172 -1.79 2.30 -8.08
C TRP A 172 -3.11 1.53 -8.28
N ASP A 173 -4.23 2.25 -8.24
CA ASP A 173 -5.55 1.64 -8.28
C ASP A 173 -6.17 1.74 -9.67
N GLY A 174 -7.01 0.75 -10.03
CA GLY A 174 -7.81 0.71 -11.22
C GLY A 174 -7.38 -0.31 -12.28
N PRO A 175 -8.20 -0.46 -13.34
CA PRO A 175 -7.92 -1.33 -14.47
C PRO A 175 -6.75 -0.81 -15.31
N TRP A 176 -6.30 -1.64 -16.25
CA TRP A 176 -5.15 -1.32 -17.12
C TRP A 176 -5.24 0.06 -17.78
N GLU A 177 -6.42 0.48 -18.22
CA GLU A 177 -6.63 1.78 -18.83
C GLU A 177 -6.18 2.95 -17.94
N VAL A 178 -6.36 2.81 -16.63
CA VAL A 178 -5.96 3.80 -15.61
C VAL A 178 -4.53 3.53 -15.12
N TYR A 179 -4.17 2.27 -14.97
CA TYR A 179 -2.88 1.81 -14.45
C TYR A 179 -1.73 2.06 -15.42
N ARG A 180 -1.97 2.01 -16.73
CA ARG A 180 -0.96 2.03 -17.78
C ARG A 180 -0.07 3.29 -17.76
N ALA A 181 -0.67 4.47 -17.72
CA ALA A 181 0.11 5.70 -17.83
C ALA A 181 1.12 5.89 -16.67
N PRO A 182 0.74 5.73 -15.38
CA PRO A 182 1.71 5.74 -14.29
C PRO A 182 2.70 4.57 -14.33
N TYR A 183 2.31 3.38 -14.81
CA TYR A 183 3.19 2.24 -15.03
C TYR A 183 4.30 2.55 -16.03
N GLU A 184 3.95 3.04 -17.23
CA GLU A 184 4.91 3.44 -18.26
C GLU A 184 5.86 4.54 -17.76
N ARG A 185 5.33 5.47 -16.98
CA ARG A 185 6.12 6.53 -16.38
C ARG A 185 7.10 6.00 -15.33
N LEU A 186 6.66 5.13 -14.43
CA LEU A 186 7.53 4.52 -13.42
C LEU A 186 8.67 3.74 -14.08
N ARG A 187 8.37 2.99 -15.14
CA ARG A 187 9.38 2.27 -15.93
C ARG A 187 10.41 3.23 -16.52
N ALA A 188 9.95 4.31 -17.14
CA ALA A 188 10.85 5.33 -17.67
C ALA A 188 11.73 6.01 -16.60
N GLU A 189 11.21 6.23 -15.39
CA GLU A 189 12.00 6.76 -14.26
C GLU A 189 13.05 5.75 -13.77
N CYS A 190 12.74 4.45 -13.77
CA CYS A 190 13.71 3.40 -13.47
C CYS A 190 14.82 3.34 -14.52
N ASP A 191 14.46 3.36 -15.80
CA ASP A 191 15.41 3.38 -16.92
C ASP A 191 16.36 4.59 -16.83
N ALA A 192 15.83 5.76 -16.49
CA ALA A 192 16.62 6.99 -16.37
C ALA A 192 17.70 6.95 -15.28
N ILE A 193 17.51 6.13 -14.25
CA ILE A 193 18.49 5.96 -13.15
C ILE A 193 19.25 4.63 -13.22
N GLY A 194 18.99 3.82 -14.25
CA GLY A 194 19.63 2.51 -14.43
C GLY A 194 19.21 1.45 -13.40
N ARG A 195 18.02 1.57 -12.81
CA ARG A 195 17.47 0.58 -11.90
C ARG A 195 16.64 -0.43 -12.68
N PRO A 196 16.89 -1.75 -12.55
CA PRO A 196 16.00 -2.77 -13.13
C PRO A 196 14.57 -2.60 -12.62
N PHE A 197 13.60 -2.48 -13.56
CA PHE A 197 12.20 -2.25 -13.20
C PHE A 197 11.62 -3.40 -12.38
N GLU A 198 12.11 -4.61 -12.63
CA GLU A 198 11.72 -5.87 -11.98
C GLU A 198 12.11 -5.94 -10.49
N GLU A 199 12.95 -5.03 -10.00
CA GLU A 199 13.24 -4.89 -8.57
C GLU A 199 12.09 -4.26 -7.79
N ILE A 200 11.11 -3.66 -8.48
CA ILE A 200 9.93 -3.09 -7.86
C ILE A 200 8.77 -4.08 -8.01
N THR A 201 8.24 -4.58 -6.89
CA THR A 201 7.01 -5.37 -6.90
C THR A 201 5.84 -4.49 -7.28
N LEU A 202 5.17 -4.82 -8.38
CA LEU A 202 3.99 -4.10 -8.84
C LEU A 202 2.74 -4.62 -8.12
N THR A 203 1.93 -3.71 -7.60
CA THR A 203 0.66 -4.03 -6.96
C THR A 203 -0.46 -3.16 -7.52
N ALA A 204 -1.69 -3.68 -7.55
CA ALA A 204 -2.84 -2.95 -8.08
C ALA A 204 -4.05 -3.05 -7.15
N GLY A 205 -4.65 -1.90 -6.82
CA GLY A 205 -5.93 -1.84 -6.14
C GLY A 205 -7.09 -1.97 -7.12
N LEU A 206 -8.02 -2.87 -6.84
CA LEU A 206 -9.17 -3.15 -7.67
C LEU A 206 -10.47 -2.99 -6.87
N THR A 207 -11.31 -2.08 -7.34
CA THR A 207 -12.69 -1.98 -6.86
C THR A 207 -13.57 -2.90 -7.70
N ILE A 208 -14.30 -3.80 -7.04
CA ILE A 208 -15.08 -4.84 -7.69
C ILE A 208 -16.53 -4.78 -7.24
N SER A 209 -17.43 -4.84 -8.21
CA SER A 209 -18.87 -5.01 -7.99
C SER A 209 -19.41 -6.07 -8.95
N MET A 210 -20.05 -7.09 -8.37
CA MET A 210 -20.67 -8.18 -9.12
C MET A 210 -22.12 -8.39 -8.61
N PRO A 211 -23.06 -7.49 -8.93
CA PRO A 211 -24.44 -7.60 -8.49
C PRO A 211 -25.12 -8.81 -9.13
N ASN A 212 -26.15 -9.36 -8.47
CA ASN A 212 -26.97 -10.43 -9.06
C ASN A 212 -27.74 -9.94 -10.27
N ASP A 213 -28.26 -8.74 -10.20
CA ASP A 213 -28.84 -8.06 -11.37
C ASP A 213 -27.74 -7.23 -12.06
N VAL A 214 -27.25 -7.74 -13.18
CA VAL A 214 -26.20 -7.08 -13.94
C VAL A 214 -26.61 -5.69 -14.47
N THR A 215 -27.90 -5.38 -14.53
CA THR A 215 -28.37 -4.04 -14.92
C THR A 215 -28.14 -2.99 -13.84
N ALA A 216 -27.88 -3.42 -12.58
CA ALA A 216 -27.52 -2.56 -11.48
C ALA A 216 -26.01 -2.26 -11.41
N PHE A 217 -25.21 -2.79 -12.33
CA PHE A 217 -23.78 -2.53 -12.36
C PHE A 217 -23.47 -1.10 -12.83
N GLU A 218 -22.68 -0.40 -12.06
CA GLU A 218 -22.15 0.91 -12.41
C GLU A 218 -20.62 0.81 -12.61
N PRO A 219 -20.09 1.10 -13.81
CA PRO A 219 -18.66 0.94 -14.11
C PRO A 219 -17.78 2.00 -13.43
N THR A 220 -18.40 3.02 -12.85
CA THR A 220 -17.72 4.07 -12.07
C THR A 220 -18.60 4.48 -10.90
N TYR A 221 -17.98 4.84 -9.79
CA TYR A 221 -18.71 5.46 -8.69
C TYR A 221 -17.84 6.52 -8.00
N GLU A 222 -18.53 7.51 -7.42
CA GLU A 222 -17.90 8.46 -6.51
C GLU A 222 -18.04 7.92 -5.09
N HIS A 223 -16.94 7.50 -4.50
CA HIS A 223 -16.97 6.93 -3.17
C HIS A 223 -17.32 8.01 -2.14
N SER A 224 -18.32 7.74 -1.30
CA SER A 224 -18.80 8.70 -0.31
C SER A 224 -17.75 9.15 0.72
N PHE A 225 -16.65 8.39 0.88
CA PHE A 225 -15.49 8.75 1.69
C PHE A 225 -14.42 9.55 0.93
N TYR A 226 -14.52 9.67 -0.40
CA TYR A 226 -13.55 10.36 -1.24
C TYR A 226 -14.25 11.34 -2.18
N PRO A 227 -14.85 12.43 -1.65
CA PRO A 227 -15.61 13.37 -2.48
C PRO A 227 -14.78 13.91 -3.64
N GLY A 228 -15.39 13.92 -4.84
CA GLY A 228 -14.72 14.35 -6.06
C GLY A 228 -13.75 13.32 -6.70
N GLN A 229 -13.62 12.14 -6.12
CA GLN A 229 -12.85 11.05 -6.72
C GLN A 229 -13.77 10.00 -7.35
N VAL A 230 -13.58 9.77 -8.64
CA VAL A 230 -14.31 8.75 -9.40
C VAL A 230 -13.43 7.50 -9.53
N PHE A 231 -13.94 6.40 -9.01
CA PHE A 231 -13.29 5.10 -9.09
C PHE A 231 -13.84 4.29 -10.26
N GLN A 232 -12.95 3.56 -10.93
CA GLN A 232 -13.32 2.56 -11.92
C GLN A 232 -13.66 1.26 -11.22
N VAL A 233 -14.78 0.64 -11.60
CA VAL A 233 -15.28 -0.59 -10.99
C VAL A 233 -15.17 -1.73 -11.99
N LEU A 234 -14.61 -2.84 -11.56
CA LEU A 234 -14.54 -4.08 -12.34
C LEU A 234 -15.78 -4.93 -12.09
N GLY A 235 -16.32 -5.48 -13.15
CA GLY A 235 -17.53 -6.29 -13.17
C GLY A 235 -18.19 -6.20 -14.56
N PRO A 236 -19.49 -6.53 -14.67
CA PRO A 236 -20.37 -7.10 -13.65
C PRO A 236 -20.23 -8.61 -13.47
N SER A 237 -19.44 -9.29 -14.30
CA SER A 237 -19.29 -10.75 -14.25
C SER A 237 -17.92 -11.17 -13.74
N PRO A 238 -17.80 -12.41 -13.20
CA PRO A 238 -16.50 -12.98 -12.85
C PRO A 238 -15.51 -12.99 -14.02
N ASP A 239 -15.98 -13.28 -15.26
CA ASP A 239 -15.13 -13.32 -16.45
C ASP A 239 -14.56 -11.95 -16.81
N ASP A 240 -15.29 -10.86 -16.58
CA ASP A 240 -14.79 -9.50 -16.79
C ASP A 240 -13.67 -9.18 -15.79
N VAL A 241 -13.85 -9.56 -14.53
CA VAL A 241 -12.87 -9.36 -13.45
C VAL A 241 -11.61 -10.20 -13.72
N ILE A 242 -11.77 -11.49 -14.07
CA ILE A 242 -10.65 -12.40 -14.37
C ILE A 242 -9.85 -11.86 -15.55
N ARG A 243 -10.51 -11.45 -16.63
CA ARG A 243 -9.85 -10.92 -17.83
C ARG A 243 -8.97 -9.70 -17.50
N GLU A 244 -9.45 -8.82 -16.65
CA GLU A 244 -8.69 -7.62 -16.26
C GLU A 244 -7.53 -7.96 -15.32
N ILE A 245 -7.71 -8.88 -14.37
CA ILE A 245 -6.63 -9.38 -13.53
C ILE A 245 -5.55 -10.04 -14.38
N ASP A 246 -5.91 -10.91 -15.33
CA ASP A 246 -4.96 -11.56 -16.24
C ASP A 246 -4.16 -10.52 -17.05
N ARG A 247 -4.82 -9.49 -17.55
CA ARG A 247 -4.17 -8.39 -18.25
C ARG A 247 -3.13 -7.65 -17.40
N LEU A 248 -3.45 -7.40 -16.13
CA LEU A 248 -2.52 -6.78 -15.18
C LEU A 248 -1.38 -7.73 -14.80
N VAL A 249 -1.66 -9.02 -14.69
CA VAL A 249 -0.63 -10.06 -14.46
C VAL A 249 0.34 -10.14 -15.64
N ASP A 250 -0.15 -10.05 -16.88
CA ASP A 250 0.69 -10.10 -18.09
C ASP A 250 1.70 -8.94 -18.16
N VAL A 251 1.41 -7.80 -17.54
CA VAL A 251 2.34 -6.67 -17.44
C VAL A 251 3.20 -6.70 -16.16
N GLY A 252 3.06 -7.74 -15.33
CA GLY A 252 3.93 -7.99 -14.18
C GLY A 252 3.35 -7.62 -12.82
N VAL A 253 2.06 -7.30 -12.70
CA VAL A 253 1.43 -7.11 -11.39
C VAL A 253 1.40 -8.43 -10.63
N GLN A 254 1.90 -8.41 -9.39
CA GLN A 254 2.11 -9.62 -8.57
C GLN A 254 1.18 -9.70 -7.37
N HIS A 255 0.59 -8.58 -6.95
CA HIS A 255 -0.27 -8.51 -5.78
C HIS A 255 -1.45 -7.59 -6.03
N PHE A 256 -2.65 -8.06 -5.72
CA PHE A 256 -3.88 -7.31 -5.89
C PHE A 256 -4.49 -6.97 -4.52
N GLN A 257 -4.84 -5.70 -4.32
CA GLN A 257 -5.69 -5.27 -3.22
C GLN A 257 -7.12 -5.21 -3.74
N VAL A 258 -8.00 -6.01 -3.16
CA VAL A 258 -9.39 -6.14 -3.61
C VAL A 258 -10.31 -5.39 -2.64
N TYR A 259 -11.06 -4.44 -3.16
CA TYR A 259 -12.15 -3.78 -2.48
C TYR A 259 -13.48 -4.26 -3.08
N CYS A 260 -14.28 -4.97 -2.28
CA CYS A 260 -15.63 -5.36 -2.64
C CYS A 260 -16.62 -4.44 -1.93
N GLU A 261 -17.55 -3.88 -2.69
CA GLU A 261 -18.52 -2.91 -2.18
C GLU A 261 -19.47 -3.54 -1.14
N ASP A 262 -19.76 -4.83 -1.31
CA ASP A 262 -20.62 -5.60 -0.43
C ASP A 262 -20.13 -7.04 -0.22
N LEU A 263 -20.71 -7.72 0.77
CA LEU A 263 -20.35 -9.10 1.09
C LEU A 263 -20.76 -10.10 0.01
N GLN A 264 -21.79 -9.84 -0.76
CA GLN A 264 -22.21 -10.69 -1.87
C GLN A 264 -21.16 -10.69 -2.99
N THR A 265 -20.66 -9.51 -3.36
CA THR A 265 -19.55 -9.37 -4.30
C THR A 265 -18.29 -10.08 -3.79
N LEU A 266 -17.98 -9.96 -2.49
CA LEU A 266 -16.87 -10.68 -1.87
C LEU A 266 -17.03 -12.19 -1.97
N ASP A 267 -18.20 -12.73 -1.62
CA ASP A 267 -18.48 -14.17 -1.70
C ASP A 267 -18.35 -14.69 -3.14
N ARG A 268 -18.90 -13.96 -4.12
CA ARG A 268 -18.73 -14.29 -5.56
C ARG A 268 -17.28 -14.21 -6.02
N PHE A 269 -16.52 -13.22 -5.55
CA PHE A 269 -15.09 -13.12 -5.84
C PHE A 269 -14.33 -14.34 -5.29
N ILE A 270 -14.58 -14.72 -4.06
CA ILE A 270 -13.97 -15.88 -3.41
C ILE A 270 -14.27 -17.17 -4.18
N GLU A 271 -15.53 -17.37 -4.59
CA GLU A 271 -15.99 -18.62 -5.20
C GLU A 271 -15.65 -18.73 -6.68
N GLN A 272 -15.70 -17.61 -7.44
CA GLN A 272 -15.72 -17.64 -8.90
C GLN A 272 -14.50 -16.96 -9.55
N VAL A 273 -13.80 -16.06 -8.84
CA VAL A 273 -12.62 -15.36 -9.37
C VAL A 273 -11.33 -15.87 -8.76
N ALA A 274 -11.23 -15.88 -7.44
CA ALA A 274 -10.01 -16.23 -6.73
C ALA A 274 -9.42 -17.60 -7.13
N PRO A 275 -10.18 -18.67 -7.38
CA PRO A 275 -9.64 -19.94 -7.83
C PRO A 275 -8.94 -19.88 -9.19
N SER A 276 -9.38 -18.98 -10.08
CA SER A 276 -8.83 -18.83 -11.44
C SER A 276 -7.56 -17.98 -11.48
N VAL A 277 -7.40 -17.03 -10.55
CA VAL A 277 -6.27 -16.10 -10.52
C VAL A 277 -5.23 -16.43 -9.44
N GLY A 278 -5.57 -17.29 -8.47
CA GLY A 278 -4.77 -17.67 -7.30
C GLY A 278 -3.73 -18.77 -7.54
N GLY A 279 -3.32 -19.06 -8.76
CA GLY A 279 -2.21 -19.98 -9.02
C GLY A 279 -0.92 -19.47 -8.40
N VAL A 280 -0.26 -20.31 -7.56
CA VAL A 280 1.03 -20.00 -6.92
C VAL A 280 2.05 -19.61 -8.01
N ARG A 281 2.18 -18.31 -8.27
CA ARG A 281 3.32 -17.76 -9.01
C ARG A 281 4.38 -17.47 -7.95
N SER A 282 5.57 -18.00 -8.16
CA SER A 282 6.71 -18.03 -7.23
C SER A 282 6.88 -16.75 -6.41
N PRO A 283 7.30 -16.85 -5.14
CA PRO A 283 7.61 -15.67 -4.34
C PRO A 283 8.65 -14.80 -5.08
N PRO A 284 8.61 -13.47 -4.90
CA PRO A 284 9.62 -12.58 -5.48
C PRO A 284 11.01 -13.07 -5.10
N PRO A 285 12.00 -12.90 -5.99
CA PRO A 285 13.36 -13.36 -5.73
C PRO A 285 13.87 -12.76 -4.42
N ARG A 286 14.41 -13.61 -3.56
CA ARG A 286 15.04 -13.19 -2.31
C ARG A 286 16.07 -12.11 -2.65
N ILE A 287 16.00 -10.97 -1.96
CA ILE A 287 17.02 -9.92 -2.01
C ILE A 287 18.36 -10.63 -1.73
N LYS A 288 19.23 -10.67 -2.74
CA LYS A 288 20.59 -11.22 -2.57
C LYS A 288 21.29 -10.32 -1.56
N GLU A 289 21.62 -10.89 -0.40
CA GLU A 289 22.58 -10.29 0.51
C GLU A 289 23.85 -9.97 -0.30
N LYS A 290 24.17 -8.68 -0.41
CA LYS A 290 25.51 -8.31 -0.83
C LYS A 290 26.45 -8.68 0.32
N HIS A 291 27.05 -9.86 0.25
CA HIS A 291 28.23 -10.16 1.05
C HIS A 291 29.22 -9.01 0.85
N ARG A 292 29.46 -8.25 1.89
CA ARG A 292 30.68 -7.44 2.03
C ARG A 292 31.76 -8.42 2.40
N ASP A 293 32.48 -8.94 1.40
CA ASP A 293 33.81 -9.50 1.60
C ASP A 293 34.81 -8.34 1.66
N GLY A 294 35.64 -8.32 2.71
CA GLY A 294 36.84 -7.48 2.88
C GLY A 294 36.75 -6.42 3.93
#